data_0a364f5eb4eb45b0b659dda6f42d74ee
#
_entry.id   0a364f5eb4eb45b0b659dda6f42d74ee
#
_cell.length_a   1.000
_cell.length_b   1.000
_cell.length_c   1.000
_cell.angle_alpha   90.00
_cell.angle_beta   90.00
_cell.angle_gamma   90.00
#
_symmetry.space_group_name_H-M   'P 1'
#
loop_
_entity.id
_entity.type
_entity.pdbx_description
1 polymer ?
#
loop_
_entity_poly.entity_id
_entity_poly.type
_entity_poly.pdbx_seq_one_letter_code
_entity_poly.pdbx_strand_id
1 'polypeptide(L)'
;MDKSQLQLDAELRQIKARVNSEPAEVLKIAEQCYIRAEQIVYPEAEIEALLIQSHCCWCLMDYRRGLKLIKEAHSKQNRLDNDDRLPQILHLYALQYWGQAKYYSAQQYWINALEQSALIDETEIQIEALIGLGNVWRITNDYKLAASTHELAVKVANNARINWAEGKARILLAWDYYLLNNYVEMLTILDGASEVLKDYPDNTWQAEIWDFRGLALLGLERLDAADEATKKAHDLAVEHNLTWMKAHSFISRARLELLRKNTLNASVLLDQAEISALQFDNGELLSQICFQQSKVAEEQSDFEVAYQAFRKYRHYSLQMLREQTNRVGLDKARSSKRQLEQRARKLINRIRAQHEYDPERQFSNVVSETYWWEQLVLFKTELKQANHSIIMIQHADPAYLEVCTELAHSLSTPKDLISRLSSDRVAMLIREKDEPADALFHVVSTMISIYPWQRRGLNGPLPQLSLQDILTFPFTLEQLEDSHRTKTKGKKKHGKAAE
;
A
#
# COMPACT_ATOMS: atom_id res chain seq x y z
N MET A 1 -13.28 16.91 33.52
CA MET A 1 -12.82 17.93 32.55
C MET A 1 -13.44 19.26 32.92
N ASP A 2 -12.61 20.29 33.02
CA ASP A 2 -13.07 21.68 33.27
C ASP A 2 -13.67 22.26 31.95
N LYS A 3 -14.53 23.29 32.10
CA LYS A 3 -15.17 23.95 30.94
C LYS A 3 -14.14 24.49 29.95
N SER A 4 -13.00 24.99 30.45
CA SER A 4 -11.89 25.49 29.62
C SER A 4 -11.24 24.39 28.80
N GLN A 5 -11.09 23.18 29.35
CA GLN A 5 -10.55 21.99 28.63
C GLN A 5 -11.50 21.56 27.53
N LEU A 6 -12.81 21.45 27.80
CA LEU A 6 -13.82 21.09 26.80
C LEU A 6 -13.87 22.08 25.62
N GLN A 7 -13.73 23.39 25.91
CA GLN A 7 -13.71 24.42 24.88
C GLN A 7 -12.44 24.31 24.03
N LEU A 8 -11.29 24.06 24.63
CA LEU A 8 -10.02 23.87 23.91
C LEU A 8 -10.04 22.63 23.03
N ASP A 9 -10.58 21.51 23.52
CA ASP A 9 -10.73 20.29 22.72
C ASP A 9 -11.67 20.45 21.51
N ALA A 10 -12.74 21.22 21.67
CA ALA A 10 -13.66 21.54 20.58
C ALA A 10 -12.96 22.38 19.49
N GLU A 11 -12.16 23.37 19.92
CA GLU A 11 -11.38 24.21 19.00
C GLU A 11 -10.30 23.41 18.28
N LEU A 12 -9.53 22.58 18.99
CA LEU A 12 -8.51 21.70 18.38
C LEU A 12 -9.12 20.75 17.36
N ARG A 13 -10.29 20.16 17.63
CA ARG A 13 -11.03 19.33 16.66
C ARG A 13 -11.45 20.12 15.42
N GLN A 14 -11.94 21.33 15.60
CA GLN A 14 -12.36 22.19 14.50
C GLN A 14 -11.20 22.57 13.58
N ILE A 15 -10.07 23.00 14.15
CA ILE A 15 -8.90 23.39 13.35
C ILE A 15 -8.22 22.19 12.69
N LYS A 16 -8.25 21.02 13.30
CA LYS A 16 -7.70 19.78 12.72
C LYS A 16 -8.33 19.44 11.37
N ALA A 17 -9.63 19.64 11.22
CA ALA A 17 -10.34 19.42 9.95
C ALA A 17 -9.90 20.36 8.83
N ARG A 18 -9.28 21.51 9.14
CA ARG A 18 -8.85 22.54 8.19
C ARG A 18 -7.36 22.51 7.87
N VAL A 19 -6.59 21.57 8.44
CA VAL A 19 -5.13 21.52 8.29
C VAL A 19 -4.69 21.47 6.83
N ASN A 20 -5.38 20.69 6.00
CA ASN A 20 -5.04 20.52 4.59
C ASN A 20 -5.46 21.71 3.71
N SER A 21 -6.57 22.40 4.05
CA SER A 21 -7.10 23.51 3.25
C SER A 21 -6.48 24.86 3.60
N GLU A 22 -6.16 25.08 4.88
CA GLU A 22 -5.71 26.38 5.39
C GLU A 22 -4.52 26.25 6.37
N PRO A 23 -3.44 25.55 5.99
CA PRO A 23 -2.38 25.18 6.92
C PRO A 23 -1.68 26.36 7.59
N ALA A 24 -1.55 27.49 6.91
CA ALA A 24 -0.88 28.68 7.45
C ALA A 24 -1.71 29.39 8.53
N GLU A 25 -3.04 29.41 8.41
CA GLU A 25 -3.94 29.96 9.40
C GLU A 25 -4.07 29.01 10.60
N VAL A 26 -4.31 27.72 10.32
CA VAL A 26 -4.42 26.68 11.34
C VAL A 26 -3.16 26.62 12.21
N LEU A 27 -1.97 26.77 11.62
CA LEU A 27 -0.71 26.79 12.36
C LEU A 27 -0.70 27.86 13.44
N LYS A 28 -1.14 29.09 13.10
CA LYS A 28 -1.20 30.22 14.07
C LYS A 28 -2.20 29.95 15.21
N ILE A 29 -3.37 29.39 14.86
CA ILE A 29 -4.39 29.07 15.87
C ILE A 29 -3.89 27.94 16.77
N ALA A 30 -3.26 26.90 16.20
CA ALA A 30 -2.70 25.78 16.98
C ALA A 30 -1.58 26.22 17.93
N GLU A 31 -0.76 27.22 17.55
CA GLU A 31 0.22 27.83 18.46
C GLU A 31 -0.44 28.54 19.66
N GLN A 32 -1.56 29.23 19.43
CA GLN A 32 -2.32 29.85 20.53
C GLN A 32 -3.00 28.80 21.40
N CYS A 33 -3.53 27.71 20.81
CA CYS A 33 -4.09 26.59 21.55
C CYS A 33 -3.05 25.93 22.46
N TYR A 34 -1.82 25.75 21.96
CA TYR A 34 -0.70 25.19 22.72
C TYR A 34 -0.40 26.05 23.97
N ILE A 35 -0.27 27.36 23.80
CA ILE A 35 -0.01 28.28 24.91
C ILE A 35 -1.14 28.22 25.96
N ARG A 36 -2.39 28.16 25.53
CA ARG A 36 -3.54 28.03 26.44
C ARG A 36 -3.54 26.69 27.17
N ALA A 37 -3.19 25.60 26.47
CA ALA A 37 -3.07 24.28 27.06
C ALA A 37 -2.01 24.24 28.18
N GLU A 38 -0.85 24.87 27.96
CA GLU A 38 0.19 25.05 29.02
C GLU A 38 -0.31 25.83 30.21
N GLN A 39 -1.06 26.94 30.01
CA GLN A 39 -1.60 27.78 31.08
C GLN A 39 -2.58 27.03 31.97
N ILE A 40 -3.39 26.13 31.42
CA ILE A 40 -4.36 25.32 32.17
C ILE A 40 -3.83 23.96 32.61
N VAL A 41 -2.54 23.68 32.33
CA VAL A 41 -1.85 22.40 32.64
C VAL A 41 -2.62 21.20 32.09
N TYR A 42 -2.82 21.19 30.76
CA TYR A 42 -3.56 20.15 30.05
C TYR A 42 -2.66 19.45 29.00
N PRO A 43 -1.86 18.45 29.42
CA PRO A 43 -0.83 17.83 28.57
C PRO A 43 -1.37 17.19 27.29
N GLU A 44 -2.56 16.58 27.31
CA GLU A 44 -3.19 15.95 26.13
C GLU A 44 -3.49 16.99 25.05
N ALA A 45 -3.97 18.19 25.44
CA ALA A 45 -4.22 19.29 24.51
C ALA A 45 -2.90 19.88 23.96
N GLU A 46 -1.85 19.95 24.81
CA GLU A 46 -0.52 20.39 24.39
C GLU A 46 0.01 19.47 23.27
N ILE A 47 -0.10 18.14 23.46
CA ILE A 47 0.31 17.16 22.48
C ILE A 47 -0.51 17.31 21.19
N GLU A 48 -1.85 17.36 21.27
CA GLU A 48 -2.70 17.51 20.09
C GLU A 48 -2.40 18.80 19.31
N ALA A 49 -2.17 19.92 20.00
CA ALA A 49 -1.77 21.17 19.37
C ALA A 49 -0.42 21.05 18.63
N LEU A 50 0.57 20.37 19.21
CA LEU A 50 1.86 20.11 18.57
C LEU A 50 1.73 19.19 17.35
N LEU A 51 0.84 18.19 17.40
CA LEU A 51 0.56 17.30 16.27
C LEU A 51 -0.04 18.10 15.10
N ILE A 52 -1.02 18.95 15.38
CA ILE A 52 -1.63 19.84 14.37
C ILE A 52 -0.58 20.77 13.77
N GLN A 53 0.24 21.43 14.59
CA GLN A 53 1.32 22.30 14.13
C GLN A 53 2.33 21.54 13.24
N SER A 54 2.72 20.32 13.64
CA SER A 54 3.62 19.50 12.85
C SER A 54 3.01 19.11 11.50
N HIS A 55 1.70 18.80 11.47
CA HIS A 55 1.00 18.50 10.21
C HIS A 55 0.91 19.75 9.31
N CYS A 56 0.60 20.93 9.86
CA CYS A 56 0.65 22.19 9.11
C CYS A 56 2.03 22.45 8.51
N CYS A 57 3.12 22.16 9.26
CA CYS A 57 4.48 22.27 8.75
C CYS A 57 4.75 21.31 7.59
N TRP A 58 4.15 20.11 7.59
CA TRP A 58 4.19 19.20 6.45
C TRP A 58 3.53 19.83 5.21
N CYS A 59 2.32 20.35 5.35
CA CYS A 59 1.59 20.99 4.25
C CYS A 59 2.33 22.24 3.71
N LEU A 60 3.02 22.97 4.58
CA LEU A 60 3.82 24.15 4.25
C LEU A 60 5.27 23.83 3.83
N MET A 61 5.64 22.55 3.71
CA MET A 61 6.98 22.07 3.37
C MET A 61 8.09 22.50 4.35
N ASP A 62 7.76 22.97 5.56
CA ASP A 62 8.72 23.28 6.62
C ASP A 62 9.02 22.02 7.48
N TYR A 63 9.56 21.01 6.84
CA TYR A 63 9.81 19.71 7.44
C TYR A 63 10.78 19.75 8.63
N ARG A 64 11.69 20.72 8.67
CA ARG A 64 12.64 20.86 9.79
C ARG A 64 11.94 21.34 11.06
N ARG A 65 11.04 22.32 10.92
CA ARG A 65 10.21 22.80 12.02
C ARG A 65 9.24 21.71 12.46
N GLY A 66 8.55 21.07 11.53
CA GLY A 66 7.64 19.95 11.82
C GLY A 66 8.34 18.84 12.61
N LEU A 67 9.59 18.50 12.28
CA LEU A 67 10.37 17.49 13.01
C LEU A 67 10.74 17.93 14.45
N LYS A 68 10.92 19.22 14.71
CA LYS A 68 11.14 19.73 16.09
C LYS A 68 9.87 19.60 16.92
N LEU A 69 8.75 20.04 16.36
CA LEU A 69 7.44 19.98 17.02
C LEU A 69 7.04 18.56 17.37
N ILE A 70 7.22 17.61 16.44
CA ILE A 70 6.87 16.21 16.72
C ILE A 70 7.80 15.55 17.75
N LYS A 71 9.07 15.94 17.82
CA LYS A 71 9.98 15.50 18.89
C LYS A 71 9.52 15.98 20.25
N GLU A 72 9.04 17.23 20.33
CA GLU A 72 8.48 17.79 21.55
C GLU A 72 7.20 17.06 21.97
N ALA A 73 6.26 16.85 21.02
CA ALA A 73 5.05 16.06 21.26
C ALA A 73 5.37 14.65 21.78
N HIS A 74 6.34 13.97 21.17
CA HIS A 74 6.79 12.64 21.60
C HIS A 74 7.39 12.67 23.01
N SER A 75 8.19 13.69 23.34
CA SER A 75 8.74 13.84 24.68
C SER A 75 7.68 14.07 25.75
N LYS A 76 6.60 14.81 25.40
CA LYS A 76 5.46 15.03 26.30
C LYS A 76 4.62 13.74 26.44
N GLN A 77 4.38 13.03 25.33
CA GLN A 77 3.66 11.74 25.33
C GLN A 77 4.34 10.69 26.23
N ASN A 78 5.67 10.60 26.20
CA ASN A 78 6.43 9.67 27.05
C ASN A 78 6.34 9.96 28.56
N ARG A 79 5.72 11.08 28.96
CA ARG A 79 5.48 11.43 30.38
C ARG A 79 4.07 11.08 30.82
N LEU A 80 3.21 10.68 29.88
CA LEU A 80 1.87 10.18 30.18
C LEU A 80 1.91 8.65 30.36
N ASP A 81 0.96 8.14 31.12
CA ASP A 81 0.84 6.71 31.42
C ASP A 81 0.08 5.95 30.30
N ASN A 82 -0.11 6.56 29.14
CA ASN A 82 -0.77 5.95 27.97
C ASN A 82 0.02 6.22 26.69
N ASP A 83 -0.28 5.44 25.65
CA ASP A 83 0.34 5.54 24.32
C ASP A 83 -0.68 5.97 23.23
N ASP A 84 -1.78 6.61 23.62
CA ASP A 84 -2.92 6.89 22.72
C ASP A 84 -2.55 7.72 21.48
N ARG A 85 -1.57 8.63 21.61
CA ARG A 85 -1.11 9.47 20.49
C ARG A 85 0.15 8.96 19.79
N LEU A 86 0.71 7.84 20.25
CA LEU A 86 1.96 7.32 19.71
C LEU A 86 1.86 6.96 18.20
N PRO A 87 0.78 6.32 17.69
CA PRO A 87 0.67 6.04 16.25
C PRO A 87 0.68 7.32 15.40
N GLN A 88 -0.05 8.36 15.82
CA GLN A 88 -0.08 9.65 15.14
C GLN A 88 1.28 10.33 15.13
N ILE A 89 1.98 10.32 16.28
CA ILE A 89 3.34 10.84 16.43
C ILE A 89 4.28 10.14 15.44
N LEU A 90 4.24 8.81 15.37
CA LEU A 90 5.08 8.02 14.48
C LEU A 90 4.75 8.30 13.00
N HIS A 91 3.47 8.41 12.66
CA HIS A 91 3.06 8.79 11.31
C HIS A 91 3.59 10.18 10.90
N LEU A 92 3.47 11.19 11.78
CA LEU A 92 3.99 12.52 11.50
C LEU A 92 5.52 12.55 11.40
N TYR A 93 6.25 11.75 12.19
CA TYR A 93 7.69 11.57 11.97
C TYR A 93 7.97 11.07 10.56
N ALA A 94 7.21 10.05 10.11
CA ALA A 94 7.39 9.49 8.79
C ALA A 94 7.15 10.54 7.69
N LEU A 95 6.09 11.35 7.80
CA LEU A 95 5.80 12.44 6.87
C LEU A 95 6.95 13.47 6.82
N GLN A 96 7.46 13.91 7.97
CA GLN A 96 8.55 14.89 8.01
C GLN A 96 9.85 14.34 7.42
N TYR A 97 10.14 13.05 7.61
CA TYR A 97 11.28 12.40 6.98
C TYR A 97 11.09 12.16 5.48
N TRP A 98 9.87 11.82 5.06
CA TRP A 98 9.50 11.69 3.66
C TRP A 98 9.75 12.99 2.89
N GLY A 99 9.22 14.12 3.39
CA GLY A 99 9.43 15.43 2.78
C GLY A 99 10.90 15.87 2.72
N GLN A 100 11.75 15.35 3.63
CA GLN A 100 13.20 15.52 3.57
C GLN A 100 13.88 14.50 2.64
N ALA A 101 13.16 13.70 1.85
CA ALA A 101 13.66 12.60 1.04
C ALA A 101 14.48 11.55 1.83
N LYS A 102 14.25 11.41 3.13
CA LYS A 102 14.84 10.38 4.00
C LYS A 102 13.95 9.15 4.03
N TYR A 103 13.77 8.51 2.88
CA TYR A 103 12.80 7.45 2.65
C TYR A 103 12.97 6.25 3.57
N TYR A 104 14.20 5.88 3.90
CA TYR A 104 14.48 4.80 4.85
C TYR A 104 13.95 5.11 6.26
N SER A 105 14.19 6.32 6.76
CA SER A 105 13.67 6.75 8.06
C SER A 105 12.13 6.82 8.03
N ALA A 106 11.56 7.35 6.96
CA ALA A 106 10.11 7.40 6.78
C ALA A 106 9.51 5.98 6.80
N GLN A 107 10.09 5.04 6.08
CA GLN A 107 9.67 3.63 6.06
C GLN A 107 9.68 3.03 7.47
N GLN A 108 10.74 3.25 8.23
CA GLN A 108 10.85 2.74 9.61
C GLN A 108 9.75 3.29 10.51
N TYR A 109 9.48 4.58 10.42
CA TYR A 109 8.43 5.21 11.23
C TYR A 109 7.02 4.77 10.79
N TRP A 110 6.74 4.57 9.48
CA TRP A 110 5.46 4.03 9.03
C TRP A 110 5.27 2.57 9.46
N ILE A 111 6.31 1.73 9.45
CA ILE A 111 6.23 0.37 10.00
C ILE A 111 5.86 0.42 11.48
N ASN A 112 6.52 1.28 12.26
CA ASN A 112 6.22 1.43 13.69
C ASN A 112 4.80 2.01 13.91
N ALA A 113 4.36 2.99 13.10
CA ALA A 113 3.01 3.54 13.15
C ALA A 113 1.96 2.45 12.87
N LEU A 114 2.21 1.61 11.86
CA LEU A 114 1.33 0.50 11.50
C LEU A 114 1.22 -0.55 12.61
N GLU A 115 2.33 -0.87 13.30
CA GLU A 115 2.32 -1.79 14.44
C GLU A 115 1.56 -1.21 15.63
N GLN A 116 1.80 0.05 15.96
CA GLN A 116 1.15 0.69 17.11
C GLN A 116 -0.34 0.96 16.85
N SER A 117 -0.71 1.39 15.65
CA SER A 117 -2.13 1.60 15.29
C SER A 117 -2.95 0.31 15.33
N ALA A 118 -2.34 -0.84 15.02
CA ALA A 118 -3.00 -2.13 15.12
C ALA A 118 -3.23 -2.60 16.58
N LEU A 119 -2.47 -2.05 17.55
CA LEU A 119 -2.63 -2.38 18.97
C LEU A 119 -3.79 -1.61 19.63
N ILE A 120 -4.07 -0.38 19.16
CA ILE A 120 -5.08 0.51 19.76
C ILE A 120 -6.27 0.78 18.84
N ASP A 121 -6.37 0.03 17.72
CA ASP A 121 -7.44 0.11 16.72
C ASP A 121 -7.59 1.50 16.04
N GLU A 122 -6.47 2.19 15.84
CA GLU A 122 -6.41 3.49 15.13
C GLU A 122 -6.38 3.29 13.62
N THR A 123 -7.54 2.99 13.04
CA THR A 123 -7.66 2.60 11.62
C THR A 123 -7.23 3.70 10.64
N GLU A 124 -7.44 4.99 10.94
CA GLU A 124 -6.99 6.08 10.07
C GLU A 124 -5.46 6.08 9.91
N ILE A 125 -4.73 5.95 11.01
CA ILE A 125 -3.26 5.89 10.98
C ILE A 125 -2.78 4.61 10.32
N GLN A 126 -3.50 3.51 10.48
CA GLN A 126 -3.20 2.27 9.78
C GLN A 126 -3.25 2.45 8.25
N ILE A 127 -4.30 3.10 7.74
CA ILE A 127 -4.46 3.39 6.31
C ILE A 127 -3.35 4.34 5.83
N GLU A 128 -3.09 5.42 6.55
CA GLU A 128 -2.04 6.39 6.22
C GLU A 128 -0.65 5.75 6.21
N ALA A 129 -0.37 4.83 7.13
CA ALA A 129 0.90 4.11 7.16
C ALA A 129 1.03 3.12 5.98
N LEU A 130 -0.05 2.43 5.58
CA LEU A 130 -0.09 1.61 4.38
C LEU A 130 0.17 2.46 3.12
N ILE A 131 -0.48 3.62 3.00
CA ILE A 131 -0.26 4.58 1.92
C ILE A 131 1.22 5.00 1.87
N GLY A 132 1.79 5.37 3.01
CA GLY A 132 3.19 5.74 3.10
C GLY A 132 4.14 4.63 2.67
N LEU A 133 3.89 3.39 3.08
CA LEU A 133 4.68 2.22 2.68
C LEU A 133 4.54 1.93 1.18
N GLY A 134 3.33 2.05 0.61
CA GLY A 134 3.10 1.95 -0.84
C GLY A 134 3.93 2.96 -1.62
N ASN A 135 3.98 4.22 -1.17
CA ASN A 135 4.81 5.24 -1.76
C ASN A 135 6.32 4.90 -1.68
N VAL A 136 6.78 4.32 -0.57
CA VAL A 136 8.19 3.86 -0.45
C VAL A 136 8.49 2.78 -1.48
N TRP A 137 7.60 1.80 -1.67
CA TRP A 137 7.78 0.76 -2.70
C TRP A 137 7.83 1.35 -4.11
N ARG A 138 7.01 2.37 -4.40
CA ARG A 138 7.04 3.10 -5.68
C ARG A 138 8.39 3.75 -5.93
N ILE A 139 8.96 4.46 -4.96
CA ILE A 139 10.27 5.10 -5.06
C ILE A 139 11.40 4.07 -5.25
N THR A 140 11.24 2.86 -4.74
CA THR A 140 12.21 1.77 -4.95
C THR A 140 11.94 0.95 -6.22
N ASN A 141 11.03 1.40 -7.08
CA ASN A 141 10.62 0.79 -8.35
C ASN A 141 9.95 -0.60 -8.21
N ASP A 142 9.47 -0.97 -7.02
CA ASP A 142 8.64 -2.15 -6.83
C ASP A 142 7.16 -1.80 -7.00
N TYR A 143 6.77 -1.46 -8.25
CA TYR A 143 5.43 -0.97 -8.57
C TYR A 143 4.31 -1.97 -8.28
N LYS A 144 4.60 -3.29 -8.41
CA LYS A 144 3.62 -4.34 -8.09
C LYS A 144 3.32 -4.39 -6.59
N LEU A 145 4.35 -4.27 -5.77
CA LEU A 145 4.18 -4.22 -4.33
C LEU A 145 3.54 -2.90 -3.87
N ALA A 146 3.86 -1.78 -4.52
CA ALA A 146 3.20 -0.49 -4.29
C ALA A 146 1.69 -0.60 -4.56
N ALA A 147 1.30 -1.07 -5.76
CA ALA A 147 -0.09 -1.28 -6.12
C ALA A 147 -0.82 -2.20 -5.14
N SER A 148 -0.24 -3.35 -4.83
CA SER A 148 -0.80 -4.31 -3.88
C SER A 148 -0.97 -3.74 -2.46
N THR A 149 -0.08 -2.82 -2.05
CA THR A 149 -0.16 -2.16 -0.74
C THR A 149 -1.22 -1.05 -0.72
N HIS A 150 -1.31 -0.24 -1.77
CA HIS A 150 -2.37 0.77 -1.91
C HIS A 150 -3.75 0.12 -2.10
N GLU A 151 -3.84 -1.00 -2.81
CA GLU A 151 -5.08 -1.79 -2.91
C GLU A 151 -5.56 -2.28 -1.53
N LEU A 152 -4.64 -2.73 -0.68
CA LEU A 152 -4.97 -3.06 0.71
C LEU A 152 -5.45 -1.82 1.49
N ALA A 153 -4.80 -0.66 1.31
CA ALA A 153 -5.25 0.59 1.94
C ALA A 153 -6.68 0.96 1.51
N VAL A 154 -7.02 0.79 0.22
CA VAL A 154 -8.39 0.99 -0.29
C VAL A 154 -9.38 0.04 0.42
N LYS A 155 -9.06 -1.25 0.53
CA LYS A 155 -9.91 -2.24 1.20
C LYS A 155 -10.14 -1.90 2.68
N VAL A 156 -9.07 -1.54 3.40
CA VAL A 156 -9.15 -1.16 4.82
C VAL A 156 -10.03 0.08 4.99
N ALA A 157 -9.83 1.12 4.16
CA ALA A 157 -10.58 2.36 4.20
C ALA A 157 -12.07 2.16 3.88
N ASN A 158 -12.37 1.34 2.86
CA ASN A 158 -13.74 0.98 2.48
C ASN A 158 -14.46 0.23 3.61
N ASN A 159 -13.82 -0.78 4.20
CA ASN A 159 -14.37 -1.55 5.32
C ASN A 159 -14.64 -0.66 6.55
N ALA A 160 -13.77 0.30 6.81
CA ALA A 160 -13.92 1.27 7.89
C ALA A 160 -14.87 2.44 7.55
N ARG A 161 -15.34 2.54 6.30
CA ARG A 161 -16.19 3.63 5.78
C ARG A 161 -15.54 5.03 5.92
N ILE A 162 -14.21 5.09 5.70
CA ILE A 162 -13.45 6.35 5.76
C ILE A 162 -13.24 6.85 4.32
N ASN A 163 -14.27 7.51 3.77
CA ASN A 163 -14.33 7.87 2.34
C ASN A 163 -13.13 8.70 1.86
N TRP A 164 -12.67 9.69 2.64
CA TRP A 164 -11.53 10.52 2.24
C TRP A 164 -10.23 9.70 2.08
N ALA A 165 -10.00 8.75 2.98
CA ALA A 165 -8.82 7.89 2.95
C ALA A 165 -8.91 6.85 1.81
N GLU A 166 -10.12 6.33 1.56
CA GLU A 166 -10.39 5.46 0.41
C GLU A 166 -10.09 6.19 -0.90
N GLY A 167 -10.61 7.41 -1.07
CA GLY A 167 -10.37 8.22 -2.26
C GLY A 167 -8.90 8.52 -2.48
N LYS A 168 -8.19 8.95 -1.43
CA LYS A 168 -6.74 9.16 -1.44
C LYS A 168 -5.97 7.89 -1.85
N ALA A 169 -6.29 6.75 -1.26
CA ALA A 169 -5.64 5.48 -1.59
C ALA A 169 -5.91 5.05 -3.03
N ARG A 170 -7.15 5.27 -3.55
CA ARG A 170 -7.50 4.98 -4.96
C ARG A 170 -6.72 5.86 -5.95
N ILE A 171 -6.52 7.15 -5.65
CA ILE A 171 -5.72 8.06 -6.49
C ILE A 171 -4.27 7.56 -6.57
N LEU A 172 -3.68 7.16 -5.45
CA LEU A 172 -2.32 6.64 -5.41
C LEU A 172 -2.19 5.28 -6.11
N LEU A 173 -3.19 4.40 -5.97
CA LEU A 173 -3.28 3.14 -6.70
C LEU A 173 -3.40 3.37 -8.22
N ALA A 174 -4.17 4.38 -8.63
CA ALA A 174 -4.27 4.75 -10.04
C ALA A 174 -2.90 5.15 -10.63
N TRP A 175 -2.08 5.87 -9.85
CA TRP A 175 -0.71 6.18 -10.27
C TRP A 175 0.19 4.93 -10.37
N ASP A 176 0.03 3.94 -9.49
CA ASP A 176 0.75 2.68 -9.60
C ASP A 176 0.34 1.92 -10.87
N TYR A 177 -0.95 1.88 -11.19
CA TYR A 177 -1.44 1.29 -12.45
C TYR A 177 -0.90 2.02 -13.68
N TYR A 178 -0.77 3.36 -13.64
CA TYR A 178 -0.09 4.11 -14.69
C TYR A 178 1.35 3.63 -14.90
N LEU A 179 2.13 3.47 -13.82
CA LEU A 179 3.51 2.98 -13.87
C LEU A 179 3.63 1.53 -14.35
N LEU A 180 2.56 0.73 -14.18
CA LEU A 180 2.44 -0.64 -14.68
C LEU A 180 1.87 -0.73 -16.10
N ASN A 181 1.53 0.41 -16.73
CA ASN A 181 0.83 0.54 -18.01
C ASN A 181 -0.57 -0.13 -18.04
N ASN A 182 -1.22 -0.25 -16.88
CA ASN A 182 -2.56 -0.80 -16.73
C ASN A 182 -3.60 0.31 -16.79
N TYR A 183 -3.76 0.93 -17.95
CA TYR A 183 -4.57 2.15 -18.11
C TYR A 183 -6.08 1.93 -17.97
N VAL A 184 -6.58 0.73 -18.27
CA VAL A 184 -8.01 0.40 -18.12
C VAL A 184 -8.38 0.27 -16.64
N GLU A 185 -7.57 -0.45 -15.88
CA GLU A 185 -7.72 -0.59 -14.42
C GLU A 185 -7.56 0.76 -13.73
N MET A 186 -6.64 1.61 -14.23
CA MET A 186 -6.46 2.97 -13.75
C MET A 186 -7.75 3.80 -13.89
N LEU A 187 -8.43 3.75 -15.04
CA LEU A 187 -9.71 4.46 -15.22
C LEU A 187 -10.78 3.95 -14.26
N THR A 188 -10.90 2.64 -14.09
CA THR A 188 -11.88 2.02 -13.18
C THR A 188 -11.66 2.48 -11.72
N ILE A 189 -10.40 2.51 -11.25
CA ILE A 189 -10.07 2.97 -9.91
C ILE A 189 -10.35 4.47 -9.73
N LEU A 190 -10.10 5.30 -10.76
CA LEU A 190 -10.39 6.74 -10.74
C LEU A 190 -11.89 7.03 -10.73
N ASP A 191 -12.72 6.19 -11.37
CA ASP A 191 -14.18 6.29 -11.28
C ASP A 191 -14.64 6.07 -9.84
N GLY A 192 -14.11 5.03 -9.16
CA GLY A 192 -14.36 4.80 -7.75
C GLY A 192 -13.84 5.92 -6.84
N ALA A 193 -12.67 6.52 -7.13
CA ALA A 193 -12.17 7.67 -6.39
C ALA A 193 -13.09 8.89 -6.53
N SER A 194 -13.56 9.17 -7.75
CA SER A 194 -14.49 10.27 -8.05
C SER A 194 -15.81 10.14 -7.28
N GLU A 195 -16.34 8.91 -7.14
CA GLU A 195 -17.60 8.67 -6.43
C GLU A 195 -17.46 8.90 -4.93
N VAL A 196 -16.42 8.31 -4.29
CA VAL A 196 -16.23 8.43 -2.83
C VAL A 196 -15.79 9.84 -2.40
N LEU A 197 -15.19 10.62 -3.30
CA LEU A 197 -14.75 12.01 -3.03
C LEU A 197 -15.70 13.07 -3.58
N LYS A 198 -16.89 12.69 -4.05
CA LYS A 198 -17.83 13.59 -4.71
C LYS A 198 -18.18 14.82 -3.86
N ASP A 199 -18.40 14.64 -2.57
CA ASP A 199 -18.78 15.68 -1.63
C ASP A 199 -17.60 16.17 -0.79
N TYR A 200 -16.37 15.76 -1.12
CA TYR A 200 -15.18 16.17 -0.38
C TYR A 200 -14.73 17.56 -0.83
N PRO A 201 -14.45 18.48 0.10
CA PRO A 201 -14.21 19.89 -0.22
C PRO A 201 -12.86 20.20 -0.85
N ASP A 202 -11.92 19.22 -0.91
CA ASP A 202 -10.59 19.44 -1.46
C ASP A 202 -10.57 19.29 -3.00
N ASN A 203 -10.57 20.43 -3.68
CA ASN A 203 -10.52 20.49 -5.14
C ASN A 203 -9.21 19.98 -5.74
N THR A 204 -8.14 19.85 -4.93
CA THR A 204 -6.87 19.29 -5.38
C THR A 204 -7.06 17.84 -5.85
N TRP A 205 -7.78 17.04 -5.07
CA TRP A 205 -8.04 15.65 -5.45
C TRP A 205 -8.93 15.51 -6.67
N GLN A 206 -9.89 16.43 -6.86
CA GLN A 206 -10.70 16.45 -8.08
C GLN A 206 -9.84 16.79 -9.31
N ALA A 207 -8.95 17.76 -9.20
CA ALA A 207 -8.02 18.11 -10.27
C ALA A 207 -7.07 16.95 -10.59
N GLU A 208 -6.55 16.26 -9.57
CA GLU A 208 -5.66 15.10 -9.70
C GLU A 208 -6.36 13.91 -10.38
N ILE A 209 -7.60 13.61 -10.01
CA ILE A 209 -8.40 12.55 -10.64
C ILE A 209 -8.55 12.84 -12.15
N TRP A 210 -8.85 14.10 -12.55
CA TRP A 210 -9.00 14.46 -13.94
C TRP A 210 -7.68 14.43 -14.70
N ASP A 211 -6.57 14.86 -14.09
CA ASP A 211 -5.24 14.78 -14.69
C ASP A 211 -4.82 13.33 -14.94
N PHE A 212 -5.00 12.46 -13.93
CA PHE A 212 -4.69 11.05 -14.06
C PHE A 212 -5.59 10.32 -15.06
N ARG A 213 -6.87 10.72 -15.14
CA ARG A 213 -7.78 10.23 -16.19
C ARG A 213 -7.27 10.62 -17.59
N GLY A 214 -6.80 11.85 -17.73
CA GLY A 214 -6.14 12.31 -18.94
C GLY A 214 -4.92 11.46 -19.30
N LEU A 215 -4.03 11.19 -18.35
CA LEU A 215 -2.86 10.35 -18.56
C LEU A 215 -3.22 8.92 -18.97
N ALA A 216 -4.24 8.32 -18.35
CA ALA A 216 -4.72 6.98 -18.73
C ALA A 216 -5.26 6.97 -20.17
N LEU A 217 -6.03 7.99 -20.55
CA LEU A 217 -6.57 8.13 -21.90
C LEU A 217 -5.48 8.37 -22.96
N LEU A 218 -4.41 9.11 -22.60
CA LEU A 218 -3.21 9.23 -23.46
C LEU A 218 -2.52 7.87 -23.65
N GLY A 219 -2.41 7.07 -22.59
CA GLY A 219 -1.86 5.72 -22.69
C GLY A 219 -2.71 4.75 -23.53
N LEU A 220 -4.02 5.02 -23.66
CA LEU A 220 -4.96 4.29 -24.50
C LEU A 220 -5.11 4.91 -25.92
N GLU A 221 -4.34 5.95 -26.25
CA GLU A 221 -4.38 6.69 -27.52
C GLU A 221 -5.75 7.32 -27.84
N ARG A 222 -6.58 7.58 -26.80
CA ARG A 222 -7.88 8.25 -26.92
C ARG A 222 -7.71 9.77 -26.79
N LEU A 223 -7.13 10.41 -27.82
CA LEU A 223 -6.62 11.78 -27.74
C LEU A 223 -7.70 12.82 -27.47
N ASP A 224 -8.91 12.67 -28.03
CA ASP A 224 -9.99 13.66 -27.84
C ASP A 224 -10.52 13.61 -26.39
N ALA A 225 -10.76 12.42 -25.84
CA ALA A 225 -11.16 12.27 -24.45
C ALA A 225 -10.06 12.70 -23.47
N ALA A 226 -8.78 12.48 -23.82
CA ALA A 226 -7.63 12.95 -23.06
C ALA A 226 -7.55 14.49 -23.03
N ASP A 227 -7.88 15.16 -24.14
CA ASP A 227 -7.93 16.63 -24.19
C ASP A 227 -9.00 17.19 -23.26
N GLU A 228 -10.20 16.63 -23.28
CA GLU A 228 -11.28 17.02 -22.36
C GLU A 228 -10.88 16.82 -20.89
N ALA A 229 -10.28 15.68 -20.55
CA ALA A 229 -9.89 15.36 -19.19
C ALA A 229 -8.74 16.26 -18.69
N THR A 230 -7.67 16.42 -19.49
CA THR A 230 -6.53 17.26 -19.10
C THR A 230 -6.88 18.74 -19.07
N LYS A 231 -7.80 19.21 -19.94
CA LYS A 231 -8.34 20.55 -19.89
C LYS A 231 -9.10 20.78 -18.59
N LYS A 232 -9.99 19.86 -18.20
CA LYS A 232 -10.76 19.97 -16.97
C LYS A 232 -9.86 20.00 -15.74
N ALA A 233 -8.81 19.17 -15.70
CA ALA A 233 -7.79 19.20 -14.65
C ALA A 233 -7.11 20.58 -14.57
N HIS A 234 -6.73 21.12 -15.72
CA HIS A 234 -6.09 22.43 -15.81
C HIS A 234 -7.01 23.56 -15.34
N ASP A 235 -8.26 23.57 -15.81
CA ASP A 235 -9.26 24.59 -15.43
C ASP A 235 -9.48 24.60 -13.92
N LEU A 236 -9.64 23.43 -13.28
CA LEU A 236 -9.72 23.30 -11.81
C LEU A 236 -8.45 23.79 -11.10
N ALA A 237 -7.28 23.47 -11.64
CA ALA A 237 -6.00 23.91 -11.06
C ALA A 237 -5.84 25.45 -11.13
N VAL A 238 -6.33 26.09 -12.18
CA VAL A 238 -6.28 27.54 -12.34
C VAL A 238 -7.33 28.23 -11.47
N GLU A 239 -8.58 27.76 -11.50
CA GLU A 239 -9.71 28.32 -10.74
C GLU A 239 -9.45 28.34 -9.23
N HIS A 240 -8.92 27.24 -8.70
CA HIS A 240 -8.64 27.09 -7.26
C HIS A 240 -7.20 27.43 -6.87
N ASN A 241 -6.40 27.99 -7.80
CA ASN A 241 -5.00 28.37 -7.57
C ASN A 241 -4.11 27.25 -7.02
N LEU A 242 -4.27 26.02 -7.53
CA LEU A 242 -3.52 24.83 -7.09
C LEU A 242 -2.17 24.77 -7.80
N THR A 243 -1.15 25.43 -7.26
CA THR A 243 0.16 25.61 -7.90
C THR A 243 0.80 24.30 -8.37
N TRP A 244 0.74 23.27 -7.51
CA TRP A 244 1.25 21.92 -7.83
C TRP A 244 0.50 21.30 -9.02
N MET A 245 -0.83 21.34 -9.01
CA MET A 245 -1.65 20.80 -10.08
C MET A 245 -1.53 21.59 -11.39
N LYS A 246 -1.25 22.90 -11.33
CA LYS A 246 -0.93 23.69 -12.55
C LYS A 246 0.28 23.11 -13.28
N ALA A 247 1.38 22.83 -12.57
CA ALA A 247 2.57 22.23 -13.18
C ALA A 247 2.26 20.86 -13.81
N HIS A 248 1.56 19.97 -13.08
CA HIS A 248 1.19 18.64 -13.57
C HIS A 248 0.26 18.70 -14.78
N SER A 249 -0.79 19.52 -14.74
CA SER A 249 -1.72 19.67 -15.88
C SER A 249 -1.05 20.20 -17.13
N PHE A 250 -0.09 21.13 -17.03
CA PHE A 250 0.72 21.56 -18.16
C PHE A 250 1.54 20.43 -18.76
N ILE A 251 2.15 19.55 -17.92
CA ILE A 251 2.91 18.38 -18.38
C ILE A 251 1.99 17.42 -19.14
N SER A 252 0.81 17.11 -18.59
CA SER A 252 -0.15 16.20 -19.22
C SER A 252 -0.65 16.74 -20.55
N ARG A 253 -0.94 18.04 -20.64
CA ARG A 253 -1.30 18.71 -21.90
C ARG A 253 -0.15 18.75 -22.90
N ALA A 254 1.09 18.96 -22.44
CA ALA A 254 2.27 18.90 -23.31
C ALA A 254 2.44 17.49 -23.92
N ARG A 255 2.21 16.43 -23.15
CA ARG A 255 2.21 15.05 -23.65
C ARG A 255 1.14 14.82 -24.72
N LEU A 256 -0.07 15.36 -24.54
CA LEU A 256 -1.12 15.32 -25.55
C LEU A 256 -0.67 15.96 -26.86
N GLU A 257 -0.09 17.18 -26.79
CA GLU A 257 0.39 17.90 -27.97
C GLU A 257 1.54 17.16 -28.68
N LEU A 258 2.43 16.49 -27.92
CA LEU A 258 3.47 15.63 -28.50
C LEU A 258 2.88 14.43 -29.26
N LEU A 259 1.85 13.78 -28.73
CA LEU A 259 1.16 12.70 -29.44
C LEU A 259 0.42 13.20 -30.70
N ARG A 260 -0.05 14.45 -30.68
CA ARG A 260 -0.59 15.15 -31.87
C ARG A 260 0.50 15.66 -32.83
N LYS A 261 1.78 15.43 -32.50
CA LYS A 261 2.94 15.96 -33.25
C LYS A 261 3.03 17.47 -33.31
N ASN A 262 2.44 18.15 -32.34
CA ASN A 262 2.46 19.61 -32.21
C ASN A 262 3.55 20.04 -31.22
N THR A 263 4.79 19.97 -31.66
CA THR A 263 5.97 20.25 -30.82
C THR A 263 6.05 21.70 -30.38
N LEU A 264 5.51 22.64 -31.14
CA LEU A 264 5.50 24.08 -30.79
C LEU A 264 4.62 24.32 -29.55
N ASN A 265 3.38 23.82 -29.55
CA ASN A 265 2.51 23.95 -28.38
C ASN A 265 3.04 23.16 -27.18
N ALA A 266 3.63 21.97 -27.41
CA ALA A 266 4.24 21.20 -26.34
C ALA A 266 5.38 21.97 -25.65
N SER A 267 6.23 22.65 -26.39
CA SER A 267 7.30 23.50 -25.84
C SER A 267 6.73 24.61 -24.95
N VAL A 268 5.74 25.37 -25.42
CA VAL A 268 5.08 26.43 -24.62
C VAL A 268 4.50 25.89 -23.31
N LEU A 269 3.82 24.72 -23.38
CA LEU A 269 3.23 24.10 -22.19
C LEU A 269 4.28 23.63 -21.18
N LEU A 270 5.41 23.08 -21.66
CA LEU A 270 6.53 22.70 -20.79
C LEU A 270 7.21 23.90 -20.13
N ASP A 271 7.29 25.05 -20.82
CA ASP A 271 7.81 26.29 -20.23
C ASP A 271 6.88 26.80 -19.11
N GLN A 272 5.56 26.72 -19.31
CA GLN A 272 4.59 27.05 -18.26
C GLN A 272 4.66 26.06 -17.08
N ALA A 273 4.91 24.78 -17.37
CA ALA A 273 5.14 23.77 -16.32
C ALA A 273 6.39 24.10 -15.49
N GLU A 274 7.51 24.49 -16.14
CA GLU A 274 8.75 24.89 -15.46
C GLU A 274 8.52 26.11 -14.55
N ILE A 275 7.87 27.15 -15.05
CA ILE A 275 7.55 28.36 -14.27
C ILE A 275 6.71 28.01 -13.03
N SER A 276 5.72 27.13 -13.19
CA SER A 276 4.87 26.70 -12.08
C SER A 276 5.64 25.84 -11.07
N ALA A 277 6.48 24.92 -11.55
CA ALA A 277 7.27 24.02 -10.72
C ALA A 277 8.35 24.73 -9.90
N LEU A 278 8.95 25.80 -10.43
CA LEU A 278 9.95 26.61 -9.72
C LEU A 278 9.43 27.22 -8.42
N GLN A 279 8.12 27.30 -8.21
CA GLN A 279 7.53 27.86 -7.00
C GLN A 279 7.55 26.89 -5.81
N PHE A 280 7.65 25.57 -6.02
CA PHE A 280 7.50 24.58 -4.96
C PHE A 280 8.47 23.41 -5.08
N ASP A 281 8.97 23.07 -6.29
CA ASP A 281 9.78 21.87 -6.50
C ASP A 281 11.26 22.11 -6.21
N ASN A 282 11.91 21.11 -5.61
CA ASN A 282 13.32 21.15 -5.26
C ASN A 282 14.23 20.43 -6.29
N GLY A 283 13.70 20.10 -7.46
CA GLY A 283 14.45 19.56 -8.58
C GLY A 283 13.97 18.23 -9.15
N GLU A 284 13.05 17.53 -8.50
CA GLU A 284 12.54 16.24 -9.02
C GLU A 284 11.66 16.45 -10.26
N LEU A 285 10.62 17.24 -10.12
CA LEU A 285 9.72 17.57 -11.23
C LEU A 285 10.42 18.42 -12.29
N LEU A 286 11.21 19.40 -11.85
CA LEU A 286 12.02 20.26 -12.73
C LEU A 286 12.98 19.44 -13.59
N SER A 287 13.61 18.39 -13.04
CA SER A 287 14.46 17.52 -13.85
C SER A 287 13.69 16.80 -14.95
N GLN A 288 12.49 16.31 -14.65
CA GLN A 288 11.62 15.67 -15.63
C GLN A 288 11.16 16.63 -16.72
N ILE A 289 10.74 17.85 -16.34
CA ILE A 289 10.32 18.91 -17.27
C ILE A 289 11.48 19.27 -18.20
N CYS A 290 12.66 19.57 -17.65
CA CYS A 290 13.82 19.95 -18.44
C CYS A 290 14.27 18.83 -19.40
N PHE A 291 14.14 17.56 -19.00
CA PHE A 291 14.39 16.44 -19.90
C PHE A 291 13.41 16.41 -21.07
N GLN A 292 12.11 16.64 -20.81
CA GLN A 292 11.10 16.71 -21.87
C GLN A 292 11.33 17.91 -22.79
N GLN A 293 11.65 19.09 -22.24
CA GLN A 293 12.01 20.29 -23.03
C GLN A 293 13.19 20.01 -23.96
N SER A 294 14.23 19.32 -23.45
CA SER A 294 15.38 18.94 -24.27
C SER A 294 14.97 18.04 -25.45
N LYS A 295 14.10 17.07 -25.23
CA LYS A 295 13.60 16.18 -26.28
C LYS A 295 12.75 16.91 -27.32
N VAL A 296 11.87 17.79 -26.88
CA VAL A 296 11.02 18.60 -27.78
C VAL A 296 11.87 19.52 -28.66
N ALA A 297 12.86 20.20 -28.08
CA ALA A 297 13.77 21.07 -28.82
C ALA A 297 14.64 20.28 -29.83
N GLU A 298 15.07 19.05 -29.46
CA GLU A 298 15.79 18.15 -30.36
C GLU A 298 14.92 17.76 -31.57
N GLU A 299 13.63 17.47 -31.39
CA GLU A 299 12.66 17.20 -32.48
C GLU A 299 12.41 18.42 -33.37
N GLN A 300 12.50 19.64 -32.81
CA GLN A 300 12.43 20.89 -33.53
C GLN A 300 13.73 21.27 -34.25
N SER A 301 14.78 20.47 -34.08
CA SER A 301 16.15 20.74 -34.55
C SER A 301 16.76 22.03 -33.97
N ASP A 302 16.27 22.50 -32.82
CA ASP A 302 16.85 23.59 -32.05
C ASP A 302 17.84 23.02 -31.00
N PHE A 303 19.04 22.73 -31.49
CA PHE A 303 20.06 22.06 -30.69
C PHE A 303 20.63 22.94 -29.55
N GLU A 304 20.57 24.25 -29.69
CA GLU A 304 21.02 25.17 -28.63
C GLU A 304 20.04 25.12 -27.45
N VAL A 305 18.74 25.24 -27.69
CA VAL A 305 17.71 25.13 -26.67
C VAL A 305 17.73 23.71 -26.04
N ALA A 306 17.87 22.66 -26.86
CA ALA A 306 18.00 21.28 -26.40
C ALA A 306 19.17 21.09 -25.43
N TYR A 307 20.33 21.66 -25.76
CA TYR A 307 21.52 21.60 -24.91
C TYR A 307 21.32 22.36 -23.59
N GLN A 308 20.72 23.55 -23.62
CA GLN A 308 20.47 24.33 -22.40
C GLN A 308 19.47 23.61 -21.47
N ALA A 309 18.40 23.06 -22.01
CA ALA A 309 17.44 22.27 -21.25
C ALA A 309 18.09 20.99 -20.65
N PHE A 310 18.95 20.32 -21.43
CA PHE A 310 19.67 19.14 -20.94
C PHE A 310 20.69 19.48 -19.84
N ARG A 311 21.32 20.67 -19.90
CA ARG A 311 22.18 21.16 -18.80
C ARG A 311 21.39 21.38 -17.51
N LYS A 312 20.19 22.00 -17.59
CA LYS A 312 19.29 22.15 -16.44
C LYS A 312 18.88 20.77 -15.87
N TYR A 313 18.48 19.84 -16.73
CA TYR A 313 18.18 18.47 -16.34
C TYR A 313 19.35 17.82 -15.56
N ARG A 314 20.56 17.87 -16.10
CA ARG A 314 21.74 17.34 -15.41
C ARG A 314 22.00 18.03 -14.07
N HIS A 315 21.81 19.34 -14.00
CA HIS A 315 21.98 20.08 -12.75
C HIS A 315 21.04 19.55 -11.65
N TYR A 316 19.72 19.48 -11.93
CA TYR A 316 18.71 19.01 -10.99
C TYR A 316 18.94 17.51 -10.64
N SER A 317 19.20 16.68 -11.62
CA SER A 317 19.47 15.24 -11.40
C SER A 317 20.70 14.99 -10.54
N LEU A 318 21.80 15.74 -10.75
CA LEU A 318 23.01 15.64 -9.93
C LEU A 318 22.78 16.17 -8.51
N GLN A 319 22.00 17.22 -8.35
CA GLN A 319 21.62 17.73 -7.03
C GLN A 319 20.86 16.65 -6.23
N MET A 320 19.87 16.02 -6.83
CA MET A 320 19.13 14.93 -6.23
C MET A 320 20.01 13.74 -5.88
N LEU A 321 20.89 13.30 -6.80
CA LEU A 321 21.84 12.22 -6.56
C LEU A 321 22.82 12.54 -5.40
N ARG A 322 23.32 13.76 -5.32
CA ARG A 322 24.19 14.19 -4.21
C ARG A 322 23.44 14.17 -2.88
N GLU A 323 22.19 14.63 -2.86
CA GLU A 323 21.35 14.56 -1.68
C GLU A 323 21.04 13.13 -1.25
N GLN A 324 20.81 12.23 -2.20
CA GLN A 324 20.62 10.80 -1.94
C GLN A 324 21.92 10.12 -1.48
N THR A 325 23.06 10.43 -2.11
CA THR A 325 24.37 9.79 -1.82
C THR A 325 24.97 10.25 -0.49
N ASN A 326 24.84 11.54 -0.14
CA ASN A 326 25.30 12.06 1.15
C ASN A 326 24.51 11.51 2.36
N ARG A 327 23.40 10.84 2.11
CA ARG A 327 22.51 10.26 3.14
C ARG A 327 22.68 8.76 3.33
N VAL A 328 23.51 8.10 2.52
CA VAL A 328 23.71 6.65 2.57
C VAL A 328 25.10 6.33 3.14
N GLY A 329 25.16 6.16 4.45
CA GLY A 329 26.24 5.39 5.09
C GLY A 329 26.05 3.90 4.69
N LEU A 330 26.92 3.42 3.76
CA LEU A 330 26.53 2.46 2.72
C LEU A 330 26.36 1.00 3.13
N ASP A 331 26.91 0.47 4.23
CA ASP A 331 26.93 -0.99 4.45
C ASP A 331 26.10 -1.49 5.65
N LYS A 332 25.99 -0.75 6.73
CA LYS A 332 25.04 -1.06 7.81
C LYS A 332 23.59 -0.87 7.36
N ALA A 333 23.37 0.02 6.38
CA ALA A 333 22.03 0.30 5.83
C ALA A 333 21.45 -0.85 5.01
N ARG A 334 22.24 -1.67 4.32
CA ARG A 334 21.70 -2.75 3.45
C ARG A 334 21.12 -3.94 4.21
N SER A 335 21.78 -4.40 5.28
CA SER A 335 21.23 -5.50 6.10
C SER A 335 19.99 -5.04 6.89
N SER A 336 20.05 -3.82 7.42
CA SER A 336 18.93 -3.18 8.11
C SER A 336 17.76 -2.90 7.15
N LYS A 337 18.01 -2.50 5.91
CA LYS A 337 16.99 -2.31 4.87
C LYS A 337 16.23 -3.61 4.59
N ARG A 338 16.92 -4.73 4.39
CA ARG A 338 16.28 -6.04 4.16
C ARG A 338 15.39 -6.46 5.35
N GLN A 339 15.86 -6.26 6.58
CA GLN A 339 15.06 -6.57 7.77
C GLN A 339 13.80 -5.71 7.85
N LEU A 340 13.90 -4.40 7.55
CA LEU A 340 12.73 -3.52 7.52
C LEU A 340 11.75 -3.89 6.41
N GLU A 341 12.23 -4.21 5.22
CA GLU A 341 11.38 -4.68 4.12
C GLU A 341 10.64 -5.97 4.49
N GLN A 342 11.32 -6.93 5.12
CA GLN A 342 10.69 -8.16 5.60
C GLN A 342 9.66 -7.89 6.70
N ARG A 343 9.97 -6.97 7.64
CA ARG A 343 9.03 -6.57 8.70
C ARG A 343 7.79 -5.89 8.12
N ALA A 344 7.97 -4.96 7.16
CA ALA A 344 6.87 -4.31 6.47
C ALA A 344 5.98 -5.31 5.74
N ARG A 345 6.57 -6.24 4.96
CA ARG A 345 5.83 -7.28 4.24
C ARG A 345 5.02 -8.18 5.19
N LYS A 346 5.60 -8.58 6.33
CA LYS A 346 4.89 -9.37 7.34
C LYS A 346 3.67 -8.65 7.92
N LEU A 347 3.80 -7.36 8.22
CA LEU A 347 2.69 -6.55 8.75
C LEU A 347 1.60 -6.33 7.71
N ILE A 348 1.96 -5.97 6.49
CA ILE A 348 1.04 -5.80 5.37
C ILE A 348 0.24 -7.09 5.14
N ASN A 349 0.93 -8.24 5.16
CA ASN A 349 0.28 -9.53 4.97
C ASN A 349 -0.66 -9.89 6.14
N ARG A 350 -0.30 -9.54 7.38
CA ARG A 350 -1.19 -9.72 8.54
C ARG A 350 -2.47 -8.90 8.40
N ILE A 351 -2.35 -7.62 8.04
CA ILE A 351 -3.50 -6.73 7.83
C ILE A 351 -4.34 -7.24 6.67
N ARG A 352 -3.70 -7.65 5.57
CA ARG A 352 -4.40 -8.25 4.43
C ARG A 352 -5.24 -9.46 4.83
N ALA A 353 -4.65 -10.37 5.62
CA ALA A 353 -5.37 -11.54 6.13
C ALA A 353 -6.59 -11.17 6.99
N GLN A 354 -6.53 -10.07 7.76
CA GLN A 354 -7.66 -9.58 8.55
C GLN A 354 -8.78 -8.98 7.69
N HIS A 355 -8.44 -8.29 6.59
CA HIS A 355 -9.41 -7.59 5.75
C HIS A 355 -9.89 -8.39 4.52
N GLU A 356 -9.16 -9.43 4.12
CA GLU A 356 -9.61 -10.40 3.12
C GLU A 356 -10.49 -11.49 3.75
N TYR A 357 -10.59 -11.51 5.07
CA TYR A 357 -11.54 -12.35 5.79
C TYR A 357 -12.96 -11.85 5.53
N ASP A 358 -13.75 -12.64 4.81
CA ASP A 358 -15.16 -12.39 4.57
C ASP A 358 -15.97 -12.94 5.76
N PRO A 359 -16.55 -12.10 6.65
CA PRO A 359 -17.32 -12.58 7.78
C PRO A 359 -18.65 -13.26 7.37
N GLU A 360 -19.11 -13.08 6.12
CA GLU A 360 -20.25 -13.81 5.57
C GLU A 360 -19.88 -15.24 5.15
N ARG A 361 -18.58 -15.52 4.92
CA ARG A 361 -18.08 -16.88 4.82
C ARG A 361 -17.88 -17.41 6.23
N GLN A 362 -18.76 -18.28 6.68
CA GLN A 362 -18.84 -18.90 8.03
C GLN A 362 -17.61 -19.72 8.48
N PHE A 363 -16.43 -19.50 7.92
CA PHE A 363 -15.27 -20.39 8.11
C PHE A 363 -14.11 -19.63 8.75
N SER A 364 -14.02 -19.69 10.07
CA SER A 364 -13.04 -18.95 10.88
C SER A 364 -11.57 -19.33 10.64
N ASN A 365 -11.29 -20.45 9.99
CA ASN A 365 -9.95 -20.96 9.70
C ASN A 365 -9.60 -20.98 8.20
N VAL A 366 -10.46 -20.45 7.34
CA VAL A 366 -10.13 -20.21 5.93
C VAL A 366 -9.42 -18.86 5.84
N VAL A 367 -8.18 -18.87 5.40
CA VAL A 367 -7.27 -17.73 5.41
C VAL A 367 -6.79 -17.39 3.99
N SER A 368 -6.24 -16.18 3.82
CA SER A 368 -5.63 -15.80 2.54
C SER A 368 -4.41 -16.69 2.20
N GLU A 369 -4.15 -16.89 0.91
CA GLU A 369 -2.97 -17.59 0.43
C GLU A 369 -1.69 -17.06 1.06
N THR A 370 -1.56 -15.73 1.13
CA THR A 370 -0.38 -15.06 1.68
C THR A 370 -0.14 -15.41 3.15
N TYR A 371 -1.19 -15.35 3.98
CA TYR A 371 -1.11 -15.71 5.39
C TYR A 371 -0.77 -17.20 5.58
N TRP A 372 -1.35 -18.06 4.75
CA TRP A 372 -1.07 -19.50 4.79
C TRP A 372 0.40 -19.80 4.49
N TRP A 373 0.98 -19.17 3.44
CA TRP A 373 2.39 -19.30 3.10
C TRP A 373 3.31 -18.74 4.19
N GLU A 374 2.93 -17.66 4.84
CA GLU A 374 3.70 -17.10 5.97
C GLU A 374 3.77 -18.08 7.14
N GLN A 375 2.63 -18.67 7.52
CA GLN A 375 2.60 -19.67 8.57
C GLN A 375 3.46 -20.88 8.21
N LEU A 376 3.40 -21.35 6.98
CA LEU A 376 4.25 -22.45 6.51
C LEU A 376 5.75 -22.10 6.58
N VAL A 377 6.14 -20.88 6.23
CA VAL A 377 7.54 -20.42 6.33
C VAL A 377 7.96 -20.32 7.80
N LEU A 378 7.11 -19.82 8.68
CA LEU A 378 7.38 -19.75 10.12
C LEU A 378 7.63 -21.14 10.70
N PHE A 379 6.82 -22.15 10.35
CA PHE A 379 7.02 -23.54 10.80
C PHE A 379 8.30 -24.16 10.24
N LYS A 380 8.70 -23.83 9.03
CA LYS A 380 9.98 -24.28 8.44
C LYS A 380 11.20 -23.66 9.11
N THR A 381 11.07 -22.48 9.71
CA THR A 381 12.17 -21.74 10.35
C THR A 381 12.25 -21.94 11.85
N GLU A 382 11.20 -22.45 12.49
CA GLU A 382 11.23 -22.81 13.91
C GLU A 382 12.08 -24.06 14.13
N LEU A 383 13.12 -23.93 14.97
CA LEU A 383 14.03 -25.01 15.36
C LEU A 383 13.38 -26.11 16.20
N LYS A 384 12.10 -26.01 16.54
CA LYS A 384 11.31 -27.00 17.26
C LYS A 384 10.62 -27.91 16.27
N GLN A 385 10.60 -29.21 16.57
CA GLN A 385 9.88 -30.24 15.80
C GLN A 385 8.46 -29.73 15.47
N ALA A 386 8.23 -29.31 14.26
CA ALA A 386 6.92 -28.91 13.82
C ALA A 386 6.09 -30.19 13.57
N ASN A 387 5.15 -30.46 14.46
CA ASN A 387 4.15 -31.50 14.23
C ASN A 387 3.05 -30.97 13.31
N HIS A 388 3.40 -30.75 12.05
CA HIS A 388 2.46 -30.20 11.06
C HIS A 388 2.57 -30.97 9.75
N SER A 389 1.45 -31.16 9.10
CA SER A 389 1.35 -31.73 7.76
C SER A 389 0.42 -30.89 6.87
N ILE A 390 0.48 -31.11 5.57
CA ILE A 390 -0.34 -30.40 4.57
C ILE A 390 -1.20 -31.42 3.83
N ILE A 391 -2.52 -31.23 3.85
CA ILE A 391 -3.43 -31.92 2.95
C ILE A 391 -3.68 -31.02 1.75
N MET A 392 -3.29 -31.47 0.57
CA MET A 392 -3.51 -30.74 -0.67
C MET A 392 -4.69 -31.38 -1.43
N ILE A 393 -5.63 -30.54 -1.87
CA ILE A 393 -6.80 -30.93 -2.67
C ILE A 393 -6.67 -30.21 -4.01
N GLN A 394 -6.74 -30.97 -5.09
CA GLN A 394 -6.58 -30.43 -6.45
C GLN A 394 -7.74 -30.82 -7.35
N HIS A 395 -8.28 -29.83 -8.09
CA HIS A 395 -9.31 -30.04 -9.10
C HIS A 395 -9.31 -28.89 -10.13
N ALA A 396 -9.54 -29.21 -11.41
CA ALA A 396 -9.52 -28.20 -12.49
C ALA A 396 -10.73 -27.24 -12.43
N ASP A 397 -11.87 -27.70 -11.93
CA ASP A 397 -13.09 -26.90 -11.78
C ASP A 397 -13.14 -26.24 -10.40
N PRO A 398 -13.16 -24.91 -10.33
CA PRO A 398 -13.25 -24.16 -9.07
C PRO A 398 -14.46 -24.48 -8.19
N ALA A 399 -15.59 -24.87 -8.77
CA ALA A 399 -16.80 -25.21 -8.03
C ALA A 399 -16.63 -26.46 -7.13
N TYR A 400 -15.81 -27.42 -7.55
CA TYR A 400 -15.42 -28.55 -6.71
C TYR A 400 -14.58 -28.10 -5.52
N LEU A 401 -13.69 -27.14 -5.73
CA LEU A 401 -12.80 -26.63 -4.66
C LEU A 401 -13.55 -25.83 -3.61
N GLU A 402 -14.63 -25.14 -3.96
CA GLU A 402 -15.50 -24.46 -3.00
C GLU A 402 -16.14 -25.47 -2.05
N VAL A 403 -16.74 -26.55 -2.58
CA VAL A 403 -17.30 -27.63 -1.76
C VAL A 403 -16.22 -28.32 -0.93
N CYS A 404 -15.03 -28.56 -1.50
CA CYS A 404 -13.90 -29.12 -0.75
C CYS A 404 -13.48 -28.23 0.42
N THR A 405 -13.52 -26.91 0.25
CA THR A 405 -13.21 -25.94 1.31
C THR A 405 -14.25 -26.04 2.43
N GLU A 406 -15.55 -26.15 2.10
CA GLU A 406 -16.62 -26.36 3.09
C GLU A 406 -16.43 -27.67 3.87
N LEU A 407 -16.12 -28.77 3.18
CA LEU A 407 -15.88 -30.07 3.79
C LEU A 407 -14.61 -30.06 4.66
N ALA A 408 -13.51 -29.53 4.16
CA ALA A 408 -12.27 -29.40 4.90
C ALA A 408 -12.46 -28.57 6.19
N HIS A 409 -13.20 -27.47 6.10
CA HIS A 409 -13.54 -26.66 7.28
C HIS A 409 -14.36 -27.43 8.31
N SER A 410 -15.36 -28.19 7.87
CA SER A 410 -16.21 -28.97 8.78
C SER A 410 -15.46 -30.06 9.57
N LEU A 411 -14.31 -30.49 9.05
CA LEU A 411 -13.47 -31.55 9.61
C LEU A 411 -12.23 -31.01 10.33
N SER A 412 -11.96 -29.70 10.21
CA SER A 412 -10.78 -29.05 10.78
C SER A 412 -11.03 -28.53 12.19
N THR A 413 -9.94 -28.35 12.93
CA THR A 413 -9.95 -27.62 14.20
C THR A 413 -9.73 -26.12 13.98
N PRO A 414 -10.08 -25.23 14.95
CA PRO A 414 -9.79 -23.81 14.83
C PRO A 414 -8.29 -23.44 14.70
N LYS A 415 -7.42 -24.41 14.92
CA LYS A 415 -5.96 -24.27 14.85
C LYS A 415 -5.41 -24.63 13.47
N ASP A 416 -6.18 -25.33 12.64
CA ASP A 416 -5.80 -25.69 11.29
C ASP A 416 -6.10 -24.54 10.36
N LEU A 417 -5.33 -24.39 9.29
CA LEU A 417 -5.49 -23.29 8.36
C LEU A 417 -5.79 -23.83 6.97
N ILE A 418 -6.86 -23.34 6.36
CA ILE A 418 -7.28 -23.71 5.02
C ILE A 418 -7.06 -22.49 4.12
N SER A 419 -6.51 -22.70 2.93
CA SER A 419 -6.38 -21.63 1.94
C SER A 419 -6.48 -22.15 0.52
N ARG A 420 -7.02 -21.32 -0.36
CA ARG A 420 -6.98 -21.52 -1.79
C ARG A 420 -5.65 -20.98 -2.33
N LEU A 421 -4.76 -21.88 -2.77
CA LEU A 421 -3.41 -21.52 -3.25
C LEU A 421 -3.37 -21.16 -4.74
N SER A 422 -4.38 -21.60 -5.52
CA SER A 422 -4.51 -21.30 -6.95
C SER A 422 -5.94 -21.58 -7.41
N SER A 423 -6.22 -21.35 -8.67
CA SER A 423 -7.53 -21.68 -9.29
C SER A 423 -7.87 -23.17 -9.22
N ASP A 424 -6.86 -24.05 -9.09
CA ASP A 424 -6.98 -25.51 -9.14
C ASP A 424 -6.57 -26.23 -7.84
N ARG A 425 -6.22 -25.48 -6.74
CA ARG A 425 -5.71 -26.07 -5.49
C ARG A 425 -6.22 -25.39 -4.23
N VAL A 426 -6.57 -26.24 -3.25
CA VAL A 426 -6.83 -25.86 -1.86
C VAL A 426 -5.86 -26.63 -0.97
N ALA A 427 -5.26 -25.97 0.01
CA ALA A 427 -4.37 -26.56 0.99
C ALA A 427 -4.90 -26.40 2.40
N MET A 428 -4.81 -27.46 3.19
CA MET A 428 -5.12 -27.49 4.61
C MET A 428 -3.84 -27.76 5.39
N LEU A 429 -3.40 -26.79 6.18
CA LEU A 429 -2.26 -26.89 7.08
C LEU A 429 -2.76 -27.36 8.43
N ILE A 430 -2.43 -28.58 8.79
CA ILE A 430 -2.90 -29.25 10.01
C ILE A 430 -1.78 -29.34 11.06
N ARG A 431 -2.15 -29.22 12.34
CA ARG A 431 -1.21 -29.34 13.48
C ARG A 431 -1.01 -30.77 13.95
N GLU A 432 -1.06 -31.69 13.01
CA GLU A 432 -0.90 -33.11 13.25
C GLU A 432 0.16 -33.67 12.32
N LYS A 433 0.84 -34.75 12.76
CA LYS A 433 1.86 -35.43 11.98
C LYS A 433 1.72 -36.96 12.19
N ASP A 434 2.30 -37.72 11.26
CA ASP A 434 2.31 -39.20 11.30
C ASP A 434 0.87 -39.81 11.38
N GLU A 435 0.60 -40.76 12.23
CA GLU A 435 -0.69 -41.46 12.32
C GLU A 435 -1.91 -40.55 12.49
N PRO A 436 -1.91 -39.48 13.33
CA PRO A 436 -3.04 -38.54 13.42
C PRO A 436 -3.30 -37.78 12.10
N ALA A 437 -2.24 -37.41 11.41
CA ALA A 437 -2.37 -36.74 10.10
C ALA A 437 -2.92 -37.69 9.02
N ASP A 438 -2.46 -38.93 9.00
CA ASP A 438 -3.00 -39.96 8.11
C ASP A 438 -4.47 -40.26 8.39
N ALA A 439 -4.85 -40.32 9.69
CA ALA A 439 -6.25 -40.51 10.07
C ALA A 439 -7.15 -39.37 9.58
N LEU A 440 -6.75 -38.11 9.76
CA LEU A 440 -7.50 -36.96 9.28
C LEU A 440 -7.55 -36.93 7.74
N PHE A 441 -6.43 -37.23 7.08
CA PHE A 441 -6.37 -37.35 5.61
C PHE A 441 -7.36 -38.41 5.08
N HIS A 442 -7.43 -39.56 5.74
CA HIS A 442 -8.40 -40.60 5.37
C HIS A 442 -9.87 -40.15 5.58
N VAL A 443 -10.16 -39.41 6.64
CA VAL A 443 -11.49 -38.86 6.90
C VAL A 443 -11.86 -37.85 5.81
N VAL A 444 -10.98 -36.88 5.50
CA VAL A 444 -11.22 -35.88 4.45
C VAL A 444 -11.40 -36.56 3.08
N SER A 445 -10.53 -37.52 2.75
CA SER A 445 -10.60 -38.27 1.48
C SER A 445 -11.90 -39.06 1.35
N THR A 446 -12.31 -39.73 2.44
CA THR A 446 -13.56 -40.48 2.48
C THR A 446 -14.76 -39.55 2.30
N MET A 447 -14.83 -38.43 3.01
CA MET A 447 -15.90 -37.47 2.90
C MET A 447 -16.03 -36.91 1.48
N ILE A 448 -14.91 -36.54 0.85
CA ILE A 448 -14.90 -36.08 -0.54
C ILE A 448 -15.37 -37.16 -1.51
N SER A 449 -15.03 -38.43 -1.27
CA SER A 449 -15.41 -39.54 -2.14
C SER A 449 -16.90 -39.89 -2.05
N ILE A 450 -17.53 -39.77 -0.87
CA ILE A 450 -18.96 -40.09 -0.65
C ILE A 450 -19.88 -38.90 -0.80
N TYR A 451 -19.33 -37.68 -0.95
CA TYR A 451 -20.14 -36.47 -1.09
C TYR A 451 -21.07 -36.56 -2.32
N PRO A 452 -22.34 -36.17 -2.21
CA PRO A 452 -23.29 -36.27 -3.31
C PRO A 452 -23.12 -35.15 -4.35
N TRP A 453 -22.01 -35.14 -5.09
CA TRP A 453 -21.63 -34.12 -6.08
C TRP A 453 -22.72 -33.81 -7.11
N GLN A 454 -23.44 -34.84 -7.55
CA GLN A 454 -24.52 -34.69 -8.52
C GLN A 454 -25.65 -33.76 -8.04
N ARG A 455 -25.91 -33.70 -6.73
CA ARG A 455 -26.92 -32.78 -6.15
C ARG A 455 -26.52 -31.32 -6.28
N ARG A 456 -25.23 -31.01 -6.43
CA ARG A 456 -24.70 -29.68 -6.70
C ARG A 456 -24.48 -29.43 -8.20
N GLY A 457 -24.91 -30.33 -9.08
CA GLY A 457 -24.70 -30.24 -10.53
C GLY A 457 -23.28 -30.56 -11.00
N LEU A 458 -22.43 -31.12 -10.12
CA LEU A 458 -21.05 -31.44 -10.38
C LEU A 458 -20.91 -32.93 -10.79
N ASN A 459 -20.68 -33.17 -12.07
CA ASN A 459 -20.66 -34.54 -12.66
C ASN A 459 -19.28 -34.93 -13.22
N GLY A 460 -18.23 -34.17 -12.88
CA GLY A 460 -16.86 -34.42 -13.35
C GLY A 460 -16.08 -35.44 -12.50
N PRO A 461 -14.76 -35.58 -12.75
CA PRO A 461 -13.90 -36.45 -11.95
C PRO A 461 -13.80 -35.92 -10.51
N LEU A 462 -13.52 -36.82 -9.57
CA LEU A 462 -13.38 -36.45 -8.17
C LEU A 462 -12.06 -35.69 -7.92
N PRO A 463 -12.05 -34.76 -6.94
CA PRO A 463 -10.83 -34.09 -6.52
C PRO A 463 -9.70 -35.05 -6.11
N GLN A 464 -8.48 -34.72 -6.47
CA GLN A 464 -7.30 -35.48 -6.07
C GLN A 464 -6.74 -34.94 -4.75
N LEU A 465 -6.42 -35.83 -3.84
CA LEU A 465 -5.87 -35.49 -2.53
C LEU A 465 -4.46 -36.04 -2.36
N SER A 466 -3.61 -35.30 -1.65
CA SER A 466 -2.30 -35.76 -1.22
C SER A 466 -1.96 -35.22 0.16
N LEU A 467 -1.31 -36.04 0.99
CA LEU A 467 -0.75 -35.65 2.27
C LEU A 467 0.75 -35.43 2.11
N GLN A 468 1.27 -34.33 2.67
CA GLN A 468 2.67 -33.95 2.61
C GLN A 468 3.16 -33.54 4.00
N ASP A 469 4.30 -34.05 4.41
CA ASP A 469 4.96 -33.60 5.65
C ASP A 469 5.74 -32.31 5.43
N ILE A 470 5.76 -31.45 6.44
CA ILE A 470 6.59 -30.24 6.40
C ILE A 470 8.00 -30.62 6.86
N LEU A 471 8.95 -30.47 5.94
CA LEU A 471 10.37 -30.61 6.27
C LEU A 471 10.84 -29.32 6.96
N THR A 472 11.30 -29.44 8.22
CA THR A 472 11.90 -28.35 8.99
C THR A 472 13.40 -28.30 8.80
N PHE A 473 13.96 -27.10 8.69
CA PHE A 473 15.41 -26.93 8.61
C PHE A 473 16.05 -27.04 10.04
N PRO A 474 17.21 -27.71 10.20
CA PRO A 474 17.97 -28.45 9.19
C PRO A 474 17.35 -29.84 8.89
N PHE A 475 17.15 -30.15 7.63
CA PHE A 475 16.68 -31.45 7.16
C PHE A 475 17.85 -32.31 6.69
N THR A 476 17.72 -33.62 6.83
CA THR A 476 18.71 -34.59 6.37
C THR A 476 18.44 -35.04 4.92
N LEU A 477 19.47 -35.55 4.25
CA LEU A 477 19.32 -36.13 2.90
C LEU A 477 18.30 -37.29 2.89
N GLU A 478 18.23 -38.10 3.94
CA GLU A 478 17.26 -39.19 4.09
C GLU A 478 15.81 -38.66 4.13
N GLN A 479 15.56 -37.56 4.84
CA GLN A 479 14.23 -36.92 4.88
C GLN A 479 13.81 -36.38 3.52
N LEU A 480 14.75 -35.87 2.70
CA LEU A 480 14.49 -35.47 1.34
C LEU A 480 14.18 -36.66 0.43
N GLU A 481 14.88 -37.79 0.58
CA GLU A 481 14.66 -39.01 -0.20
C GLU A 481 13.32 -39.66 0.16
N ASP A 482 12.93 -39.69 1.45
CA ASP A 482 11.64 -40.23 1.90
C ASP A 482 10.46 -39.38 1.43
N SER A 483 10.58 -38.07 1.40
CA SER A 483 9.54 -37.18 0.83
C SER A 483 9.29 -37.43 -0.66
N HIS A 484 10.27 -37.95 -1.39
CA HIS A 484 10.12 -38.37 -2.80
C HIS A 484 9.60 -39.83 -2.97
N ARG A 485 9.80 -40.69 -1.96
CA ARG A 485 9.36 -42.11 -2.03
C ARG A 485 7.86 -42.29 -1.78
N THR A 486 7.22 -41.40 -1.05
CA THR A 486 5.76 -41.45 -0.82
C THR A 486 4.94 -41.23 -2.11
N LYS A 487 5.54 -40.64 -3.16
CA LYS A 487 4.90 -40.50 -4.48
C LYS A 487 4.85 -41.78 -5.32
N THR A 488 5.58 -42.86 -4.97
CA THR A 488 5.72 -44.05 -5.82
C THR A 488 5.08 -45.32 -5.25
N LYS A 489 4.66 -45.35 -3.98
CA LYS A 489 4.04 -46.55 -3.38
C LYS A 489 2.55 -46.74 -3.67
N GLY A 490 1.87 -45.77 -4.27
CA GLY A 490 0.44 -45.87 -4.65
C GLY A 490 0.14 -46.67 -5.93
N LYS A 491 1.15 -47.19 -6.66
CA LYS A 491 0.95 -47.87 -7.95
C LYS A 491 1.40 -49.32 -8.06
N LYS A 492 1.69 -50.03 -6.93
CA LYS A 492 2.04 -51.46 -7.00
C LYS A 492 1.42 -52.26 -5.88
N LYS A 493 0.10 -52.46 -5.90
CA LYS A 493 -0.59 -53.60 -5.28
C LYS A 493 -1.97 -53.83 -5.88
N HIS A 494 -2.02 -54.18 -7.14
CA HIS A 494 -3.09 -55.02 -7.73
C HIS A 494 -2.54 -55.67 -9.00
N GLY A 495 -2.13 -56.88 -8.84
CA GLY A 495 -1.71 -57.71 -9.93
C GLY A 495 -0.80 -58.86 -9.49
N LYS A 496 -1.38 -59.83 -8.77
CA LYS A 496 -0.96 -61.24 -8.76
C LYS A 496 -1.85 -62.03 -7.76
N ALA A 497 -2.91 -62.55 -8.27
CA ALA A 497 -3.55 -63.76 -7.80
C ALA A 497 -4.37 -64.32 -8.94
N ALA A 498 -3.77 -65.19 -9.72
CA ALA A 498 -4.41 -66.24 -10.47
C ALA A 498 -3.30 -66.99 -11.24
N GLU A 499 -2.72 -67.95 -10.60
CA GLU A 499 -2.44 -69.31 -11.03
C GLU A 499 -1.86 -70.06 -9.83
#